data_4a9c2f86c246a0ce23bedbfd1f0e844c
#
_entry.id   4a9c2f86c246a0ce23bedbfd1f0e844c
#
_cell.length_a   1.000
_cell.length_b   1.000
_cell.length_c   1.000
_cell.angle_alpha   90.00
_cell.angle_beta   90.00
_cell.angle_gamma   90.00
#
_symmetry.space_group_name_H-M   'P 1'
#
loop_
_entity.id
_entity.type
_entity.pdbx_description
1 polymer ?
#
loop_
_entity_poly.entity_id
_entity_poly.type
_entity_poly.pdbx_seq_one_letter_code
_entity_poly.pdbx_strand_id
1 'polypeptide(L)'
;KLTAQLLQAGVAAESAARLVNVALGLKNAGQESGATLDLLTLDLYTGRAGLFKAGAAPSFLCRAGVVRTLDGASLPMGVLPTVTGRSTALTLDVGDTVMMVSDGALCDGSAWLCDQLTLSTRLGQSPQQTAEAVAASAVRRSGARQDDITVAIVRLERQKS
;
A
#
# COMPACT_ATOMS: atom_id res chain seq x y z
N LYS A 1 -3.58 -14.84 1.09
CA LYS A 1 -4.73 -15.72 0.80
C LYS A 1 -5.82 -15.56 1.86
N LEU A 2 -5.51 -15.74 3.16
CA LEU A 2 -6.49 -15.64 4.26
C LEU A 2 -7.16 -14.25 4.31
N THR A 3 -6.40 -13.15 4.23
CA THR A 3 -6.93 -11.77 4.20
C THR A 3 -7.96 -11.59 3.08
N ALA A 4 -7.65 -12.03 1.85
CA ALA A 4 -8.56 -11.92 0.72
C ALA A 4 -9.85 -12.71 0.93
N GLN A 5 -9.78 -13.91 1.50
CA GLN A 5 -10.95 -14.75 1.80
C GLN A 5 -11.86 -14.09 2.86
N LEU A 6 -11.28 -13.50 3.91
CA LEU A 6 -12.04 -12.79 4.94
C LEU A 6 -12.75 -11.56 4.37
N LEU A 7 -12.08 -10.77 3.55
CA LEU A 7 -12.66 -9.59 2.90
C LEU A 7 -13.78 -9.97 1.94
N GLN A 8 -13.60 -11.03 1.14
CA GLN A 8 -14.63 -11.56 0.24
C GLN A 8 -15.86 -12.09 1.01
N ALA A 9 -15.67 -12.60 2.22
CA ALA A 9 -16.74 -12.98 3.13
C ALA A 9 -17.42 -11.80 3.84
N GLY A 10 -17.06 -10.55 3.51
CA GLY A 10 -17.63 -9.34 4.10
C GLY A 10 -17.07 -8.96 5.46
N VAL A 11 -15.99 -9.57 5.90
CA VAL A 11 -15.31 -9.20 7.16
C VAL A 11 -14.64 -7.84 6.99
N ALA A 12 -14.87 -6.90 7.92
CA ALA A 12 -14.24 -5.58 7.89
C ALA A 12 -12.70 -5.69 7.93
N ALA A 13 -12.01 -4.77 7.23
CA ALA A 13 -10.56 -4.80 7.04
C ALA A 13 -9.77 -4.93 8.35
N GLU A 14 -10.14 -4.16 9.38
CA GLU A 14 -9.48 -4.24 10.70
C GLU A 14 -9.72 -5.58 11.41
N SER A 15 -10.92 -6.14 11.29
CA SER A 15 -11.23 -7.45 11.85
C SER A 15 -10.48 -8.57 11.13
N ALA A 16 -10.38 -8.48 9.80
CA ALA A 16 -9.57 -9.39 9.00
C ALA A 16 -8.08 -9.31 9.41
N ALA A 17 -7.54 -8.10 9.58
CA ALA A 17 -6.17 -7.90 10.04
C ALA A 17 -5.93 -8.50 11.43
N ARG A 18 -6.87 -8.33 12.37
CA ARG A 18 -6.78 -8.95 13.71
C ARG A 18 -6.74 -10.48 13.64
N LEU A 19 -7.60 -11.09 12.84
CA LEU A 19 -7.62 -12.55 12.66
C LEU A 19 -6.32 -13.07 12.05
N VAL A 20 -5.80 -12.35 11.04
CA VAL A 20 -4.51 -12.69 10.41
C VAL A 20 -3.36 -12.53 11.40
N ASN A 21 -3.37 -11.48 12.24
CA ASN A 21 -2.37 -11.28 13.29
C ASN A 21 -2.32 -12.46 14.28
N VAL A 22 -3.47 -12.92 14.75
CA VAL A 22 -3.57 -14.08 15.64
C VAL A 22 -3.03 -15.34 14.95
N ALA A 23 -3.43 -15.57 13.69
CA ALA A 23 -2.97 -16.73 12.92
C ALA A 23 -1.44 -16.72 12.70
N LEU A 24 -0.85 -15.54 12.45
CA LEU A 24 0.60 -15.38 12.35
C LEU A 24 1.29 -15.64 13.70
N GLY A 25 0.78 -15.08 14.78
CA GLY A 25 1.33 -15.30 16.11
C GLY A 25 1.35 -16.78 16.51
N LEU A 26 0.27 -17.53 16.19
CA LEU A 26 0.20 -18.97 16.44
C LEU A 26 1.19 -19.76 15.57
N LYS A 27 1.37 -19.36 14.30
CA LYS A 27 2.33 -20.00 13.39
C LYS A 27 3.77 -19.75 13.78
N ASN A 28 4.05 -18.56 14.30
CA ASN A 28 5.40 -18.10 14.60
C ASN A 28 5.82 -18.37 16.06
N ALA A 29 5.09 -19.24 16.79
CA ALA A 29 5.36 -19.56 18.18
C ALA A 29 6.86 -19.92 18.38
N GLY A 30 7.63 -18.98 18.94
CA GLY A 30 9.07 -19.11 19.20
C GLY A 30 10.00 -18.54 18.12
N GLN A 31 9.49 -17.89 17.07
CA GLN A 31 10.30 -17.18 16.07
C GLN A 31 9.88 -15.71 15.99
N GLU A 32 10.85 -14.79 15.99
CA GLU A 32 10.62 -13.37 15.75
C GLU A 32 10.39 -13.13 14.24
N SER A 33 9.24 -13.52 13.73
CA SER A 33 8.87 -13.24 12.35
C SER A 33 7.56 -12.46 12.31
N GLY A 34 7.60 -11.29 11.68
CA GLY A 34 6.44 -10.44 11.44
C GLY A 34 6.10 -10.37 9.96
N ALA A 35 4.87 -9.95 9.66
CA ALA A 35 4.45 -9.66 8.29
C ALA A 35 3.91 -8.23 8.21
N THR A 36 4.30 -7.51 7.17
CA THR A 36 3.71 -6.20 6.86
C THR A 36 2.38 -6.38 6.13
N LEU A 37 1.43 -5.49 6.38
CA LEU A 37 0.16 -5.44 5.66
C LEU A 37 -0.14 -4.01 5.24
N ASP A 38 -0.35 -3.83 3.95
CA ASP A 38 -0.88 -2.60 3.36
C ASP A 38 -2.16 -2.96 2.60
N LEU A 39 -3.29 -2.42 3.03
CA LEU A 39 -4.60 -2.80 2.54
C LEU A 39 -5.41 -1.56 2.19
N LEU A 40 -5.72 -1.40 0.90
CA LEU A 40 -6.65 -0.39 0.40
C LEU A 40 -8.00 -1.03 0.10
N THR A 41 -9.04 -0.53 0.73
CA THR A 41 -10.45 -0.82 0.39
C THR A 41 -11.06 0.37 -0.32
N LEU A 42 -11.84 0.15 -1.37
CA LEU A 42 -12.46 1.20 -2.17
C LEU A 42 -13.89 0.82 -2.53
N ASP A 43 -14.83 1.69 -2.19
CA ASP A 43 -16.19 1.66 -2.72
C ASP A 43 -16.21 2.44 -4.04
N LEU A 44 -16.39 1.71 -5.14
CA LEU A 44 -16.35 2.28 -6.50
C LEU A 44 -17.54 3.20 -6.82
N TYR A 45 -18.63 3.12 -6.04
CA TYR A 45 -19.80 3.96 -6.25
C TYR A 45 -19.69 5.31 -5.56
N THR A 46 -19.08 5.33 -4.39
CA THR A 46 -19.01 6.54 -3.55
C THR A 46 -17.62 7.17 -3.52
N GLY A 47 -16.59 6.46 -3.99
CA GLY A 47 -15.19 6.87 -3.86
C GLY A 47 -14.65 6.78 -2.43
N ARG A 48 -15.47 6.33 -1.45
CA ARG A 48 -15.01 6.14 -0.09
C ARG A 48 -13.96 5.03 -0.04
N ALA A 49 -12.83 5.32 0.56
CA ALA A 49 -11.72 4.40 0.68
C ALA A 49 -11.20 4.34 2.13
N GLY A 50 -10.67 3.19 2.48
CA GLY A 50 -9.95 2.96 3.73
C GLY A 50 -8.56 2.41 3.43
N LEU A 51 -7.53 3.00 4.01
CA LEU A 51 -6.18 2.50 3.98
C LEU A 51 -5.82 2.00 5.37
N PHE A 52 -5.55 0.69 5.50
CA PHE A 52 -5.06 0.07 6.72
C PHE A 52 -3.61 -0.35 6.54
N LYS A 53 -2.76 0.04 7.48
CA LYS A 53 -1.32 -0.24 7.46
C LYS A 53 -0.88 -0.90 8.78
N ALA A 54 -0.07 -1.97 8.68
CA ALA A 54 0.60 -2.59 9.81
C ALA A 54 2.05 -2.92 9.42
N GLY A 55 3.02 -2.18 9.96
CA GLY A 55 4.43 -2.30 9.63
C GLY A 55 4.81 -2.01 8.17
N ALA A 56 3.88 -1.49 7.38
CA ALA A 56 4.06 -1.30 5.95
C ALA A 56 4.73 0.05 5.63
N ALA A 57 5.44 0.10 4.51
CA ALA A 57 6.04 1.29 3.94
C ALA A 57 4.99 2.39 3.67
N PRO A 58 5.36 3.69 3.58
CA PRO A 58 4.43 4.75 3.23
C PRO A 58 3.71 4.48 1.90
N SER A 59 2.46 4.92 1.81
CA SER A 59 1.70 4.98 0.56
C SER A 59 1.54 6.44 0.11
N PHE A 60 1.17 6.66 -1.13
CA PHE A 60 1.14 8.00 -1.72
C PHE A 60 -0.18 8.21 -2.45
N LEU A 61 -0.82 9.36 -2.21
CA LEU A 61 -2.00 9.80 -2.94
C LEU A 61 -1.64 11.00 -3.82
N CYS A 62 -1.79 10.84 -5.13
CA CYS A 62 -1.70 11.95 -6.08
C CYS A 62 -3.10 12.43 -6.46
N ARG A 63 -3.38 13.70 -6.19
CA ARG A 63 -4.61 14.41 -6.54
C ARG A 63 -4.24 15.69 -7.28
N ALA A 64 -4.75 15.88 -8.48
CA ALA A 64 -4.48 17.06 -9.31
C ALA A 64 -2.98 17.40 -9.43
N GLY A 65 -2.11 16.39 -9.51
CA GLY A 65 -0.67 16.54 -9.62
C GLY A 65 0.07 16.87 -8.31
N VAL A 66 -0.64 16.93 -7.19
CA VAL A 66 -0.06 17.10 -5.84
C VAL A 66 -0.02 15.75 -5.15
N VAL A 67 1.16 15.35 -4.69
CA VAL A 67 1.35 14.09 -3.98
C VAL A 67 1.38 14.33 -2.47
N ARG A 68 0.56 13.54 -1.75
CA ARG A 68 0.54 13.48 -0.29
C ARG A 68 0.98 12.09 0.16
N THR A 69 1.90 12.04 1.11
CA THR A 69 2.30 10.79 1.78
C THR A 69 1.23 10.36 2.78
N LEU A 70 0.87 9.10 2.72
CA LEU A 70 -0.04 8.42 3.66
C LEU A 70 0.81 7.49 4.52
N ASP A 71 1.26 8.00 5.65
CA ASP A 71 2.10 7.26 6.58
C ASP A 71 1.26 6.62 7.69
N GLY A 72 1.74 5.49 8.19
CA GLY A 72 1.10 4.73 9.25
C GLY A 72 2.13 3.96 10.06
N ALA A 73 3.03 4.69 10.75
CA ALA A 73 4.02 4.06 11.61
C ALA A 73 3.34 3.10 12.61
N SER A 74 3.65 1.83 12.51
CA SER A 74 3.11 0.75 13.34
C SER A 74 4.02 -0.48 13.24
N LEU A 75 3.88 -1.40 14.17
CA LEU A 75 4.63 -2.66 14.13
C LEU A 75 4.04 -3.63 13.09
N PRO A 76 4.86 -4.51 12.50
CA PRO A 76 4.39 -5.61 11.68
C PRO A 76 3.42 -6.52 12.45
N MET A 77 2.53 -7.19 11.72
CA MET A 77 1.63 -8.20 12.29
C MET A 77 2.42 -9.42 12.76
N GLY A 78 1.90 -10.10 13.79
CA GLY A 78 2.52 -11.29 14.37
C GLY A 78 3.62 -11.01 15.39
N VAL A 79 4.06 -9.75 15.53
CA VAL A 79 5.07 -9.33 16.54
C VAL A 79 4.42 -9.18 17.92
N LEU A 80 3.21 -8.64 17.99
CA LEU A 80 2.46 -8.49 19.24
C LEU A 80 1.17 -9.30 19.20
N PRO A 81 0.63 -9.71 20.35
CA PRO A 81 -0.67 -10.40 20.44
C PRO A 81 -1.81 -9.60 19.83
N THR A 82 -1.74 -8.26 19.90
CA THR A 82 -2.71 -7.35 19.29
C THR A 82 -2.08 -6.59 18.14
N VAL A 83 -2.82 -6.49 17.02
CA VAL A 83 -2.37 -5.70 15.87
C VAL A 83 -2.42 -4.19 16.21
N THR A 84 -1.32 -3.49 15.93
CA THR A 84 -1.19 -2.04 16.16
C THR A 84 -1.33 -1.23 14.86
N GLY A 85 -2.02 -1.78 13.86
CA GLY A 85 -2.20 -1.14 12.57
C GLY A 85 -2.97 0.18 12.65
N ARG A 86 -2.75 1.04 11.66
CA ARG A 86 -3.40 2.35 11.53
C ARG A 86 -4.37 2.35 10.35
N SER A 87 -5.59 2.78 10.61
CA SER A 87 -6.61 3.06 9.59
C SER A 87 -6.64 4.53 9.23
N THR A 88 -6.70 4.84 7.95
CA THR A 88 -6.90 6.19 7.43
C THR A 88 -8.09 6.18 6.48
N ALA A 89 -9.12 6.97 6.80
CA ALA A 89 -10.26 7.16 5.90
C ALA A 89 -9.88 8.16 4.80
N LEU A 90 -10.25 7.85 3.57
CA LEU A 90 -10.01 8.64 2.38
C LEU A 90 -11.30 8.77 1.58
N THR A 91 -11.37 9.80 0.74
CA THR A 91 -12.33 9.86 -0.37
C THR A 91 -11.51 10.07 -1.63
N LEU A 92 -11.67 9.20 -2.62
CA LEU A 92 -11.00 9.30 -3.91
C LEU A 92 -11.97 9.87 -4.94
N ASP A 93 -11.48 10.84 -5.70
CA ASP A 93 -12.16 11.41 -6.85
C ASP A 93 -11.63 10.80 -8.14
N VAL A 94 -12.39 10.93 -9.22
CA VAL A 94 -11.94 10.51 -10.56
C VAL A 94 -10.65 11.24 -10.92
N GLY A 95 -9.62 10.48 -11.30
CA GLY A 95 -8.28 10.98 -11.59
C GLY A 95 -7.29 10.81 -10.43
N ASP A 96 -7.77 10.59 -9.22
CA ASP A 96 -6.88 10.30 -8.10
C ASP A 96 -6.13 8.99 -8.31
N THR A 97 -4.88 8.99 -7.91
CA THR A 97 -3.99 7.83 -8.00
C THR A 97 -3.39 7.52 -6.65
N VAL A 98 -3.57 6.30 -6.17
CA VAL A 98 -2.92 5.77 -4.96
C VAL A 98 -1.78 4.85 -5.38
N MET A 99 -0.60 5.06 -4.80
CA MET A 99 0.56 4.19 -4.95
C MET A 99 0.90 3.56 -3.60
N MET A 100 1.04 2.26 -3.57
CA MET A 100 1.53 1.47 -2.44
C MET A 100 2.81 0.76 -2.86
N VAL A 101 3.81 0.73 -1.99
CA VAL A 101 5.13 0.15 -2.28
C VAL A 101 5.61 -0.71 -1.12
N SER A 102 6.47 -1.70 -1.40
CA SER A 102 7.26 -2.35 -0.36
C SER A 102 8.46 -1.49 0.05
N ASP A 103 9.07 -1.80 1.19
CA ASP A 103 10.24 -1.11 1.74
C ASP A 103 11.47 -1.15 0.82
N GLY A 104 11.61 -2.18 0.00
CA GLY A 104 12.65 -2.23 -1.05
C GLY A 104 12.63 -1.03 -2.02
N ALA A 105 11.50 -0.35 -2.16
CA ALA A 105 11.39 0.87 -2.96
C ALA A 105 11.86 2.14 -2.21
N LEU A 106 12.18 2.06 -0.91
CA LEU A 106 12.59 3.20 -0.07
C LEU A 106 14.10 3.38 0.05
N CYS A 107 14.89 2.75 -0.82
CA CYS A 107 16.36 2.71 -0.75
C CYS A 107 17.03 4.09 -0.59
N ASP A 108 16.43 5.16 -1.17
CA ASP A 108 16.89 6.56 -1.06
C ASP A 108 15.84 7.47 -0.37
N GLY A 109 15.05 6.91 0.54
CA GLY A 109 13.92 7.61 1.14
C GLY A 109 12.70 7.67 0.21
N SER A 110 11.72 8.51 0.54
CA SER A 110 10.42 8.54 -0.17
C SER A 110 10.24 9.71 -1.13
N ALA A 111 11.11 10.71 -1.12
CA ALA A 111 10.95 11.94 -1.90
C ALA A 111 10.88 11.65 -3.42
N TRP A 112 11.80 10.82 -3.92
CA TRP A 112 11.84 10.46 -5.34
C TRP A 112 10.57 9.74 -5.83
N LEU A 113 9.87 9.00 -4.94
CA LEU A 113 8.59 8.35 -5.24
C LEU A 113 7.50 9.39 -5.51
N CYS A 114 7.48 10.47 -4.73
CA CYS A 114 6.57 11.60 -4.96
C CYS A 114 6.84 12.27 -6.32
N ASP A 115 8.11 12.51 -6.63
CA ASP A 115 8.52 13.12 -7.92
C ASP A 115 8.15 12.21 -9.10
N GLN A 116 8.43 10.90 -8.98
CA GLN A 116 8.11 9.93 -10.03
C GLN A 116 6.60 9.81 -10.25
N LEU A 117 5.79 9.76 -9.17
CA LEU A 117 4.33 9.69 -9.27
C LEU A 117 3.76 10.98 -9.90
N THR A 118 4.28 12.15 -9.52
CA THR A 118 3.91 13.43 -10.12
C THR A 118 4.23 13.44 -11.62
N LEU A 119 5.44 13.04 -11.99
CA LEU A 119 5.87 12.98 -13.39
C LEU A 119 5.00 12.04 -14.22
N SER A 120 4.77 10.83 -13.73
CA SER A 120 3.93 9.82 -14.40
C SER A 120 2.51 10.31 -14.62
N THR A 121 1.94 11.02 -13.64
CA THR A 121 0.61 11.61 -13.73
C THR A 121 0.57 12.72 -14.79
N ARG A 122 1.55 13.61 -14.82
CA ARG A 122 1.67 14.67 -15.82
C ARG A 122 1.83 14.16 -17.24
N LEU A 123 2.55 13.04 -17.40
CA LEU A 123 2.75 12.38 -18.70
C LEU A 123 1.54 11.53 -19.13
N GLY A 124 0.50 11.43 -18.32
CA GLY A 124 -0.69 10.64 -18.62
C GLY A 124 -0.41 9.12 -18.69
N GLN A 125 0.63 8.65 -18.01
CA GLN A 125 0.97 7.23 -17.98
C GLN A 125 -0.17 6.41 -17.37
N SER A 126 -0.39 5.20 -17.88
CA SER A 126 -1.31 4.25 -17.27
C SER A 126 -0.82 3.80 -15.89
N PRO A 127 -1.70 3.26 -15.02
CA PRO A 127 -1.29 2.67 -13.75
C PRO A 127 -0.17 1.65 -13.89
N GLN A 128 -0.23 0.78 -14.90
CA GLN A 128 0.79 -0.23 -15.18
C GLN A 128 2.13 0.41 -15.57
N GLN A 129 2.13 1.37 -16.49
CA GLN A 129 3.35 2.09 -16.89
C GLN A 129 3.98 2.83 -15.72
N THR A 130 3.16 3.43 -14.84
CA THR A 130 3.63 4.09 -13.62
C THR A 130 4.29 3.09 -12.67
N ALA A 131 3.67 1.93 -12.43
CA ALA A 131 4.22 0.89 -11.56
C ALA A 131 5.57 0.36 -12.10
N GLU A 132 5.67 0.10 -13.39
CA GLU A 132 6.90 -0.35 -14.05
C GLU A 132 8.01 0.70 -13.98
N ALA A 133 7.69 1.98 -14.20
CA ALA A 133 8.66 3.07 -14.12
C ALA A 133 9.20 3.25 -12.69
N VAL A 134 8.33 3.13 -11.68
CA VAL A 134 8.71 3.19 -10.26
C VAL A 134 9.59 2.00 -9.91
N ALA A 135 9.19 0.77 -10.24
CA ALA A 135 9.96 -0.44 -9.95
C ALA A 135 11.35 -0.40 -10.61
N ALA A 136 11.42 -0.05 -11.90
CA ALA A 136 12.69 0.08 -12.60
C ALA A 136 13.59 1.17 -12.00
N SER A 137 13.02 2.27 -11.52
CA SER A 137 13.77 3.34 -10.85
C SER A 137 14.28 2.90 -9.47
N ALA A 138 13.48 2.14 -8.71
CA ALA A 138 13.88 1.57 -7.43
C ALA A 138 15.06 0.59 -7.59
N VAL A 139 14.99 -0.31 -8.57
CA VAL A 139 16.11 -1.25 -8.88
C VAL A 139 17.41 -0.49 -9.19
N ARG A 140 17.34 0.57 -10.02
CA ARG A 140 18.53 1.38 -10.34
C ARG A 140 19.12 2.09 -9.13
N ARG A 141 18.28 2.51 -8.18
CA ARG A 141 18.68 3.23 -6.97
C ARG A 141 19.22 2.31 -5.87
N SER A 142 18.70 1.09 -5.77
CA SER A 142 19.10 0.12 -4.73
C SER A 142 20.54 -0.39 -4.91
N GLY A 143 21.11 -0.32 -6.12
CA GLY A 143 22.49 -0.74 -6.38
C GLY A 143 22.75 -2.18 -5.93
N ALA A 144 23.75 -2.38 -5.07
CA ALA A 144 24.11 -3.70 -4.53
C ALA A 144 23.18 -4.19 -3.39
N ARG A 145 22.34 -3.31 -2.82
CA ARG A 145 21.35 -3.65 -1.78
C ARG A 145 20.01 -3.94 -2.44
N GLN A 146 19.89 -5.09 -3.09
CA GLN A 146 18.62 -5.51 -3.67
C GLN A 146 17.74 -6.14 -2.59
N ASP A 147 16.58 -5.55 -2.39
CA ASP A 147 15.46 -6.11 -1.65
C ASP A 147 14.29 -6.31 -2.62
N ASP A 148 13.31 -7.12 -2.24
CA ASP A 148 12.13 -7.36 -3.06
C ASP A 148 11.31 -6.07 -3.23
N ILE A 149 11.08 -5.67 -4.48
CA ILE A 149 10.35 -4.45 -4.82
C ILE A 149 8.96 -4.81 -5.35
N THR A 150 7.95 -4.36 -4.64
CA THR A 150 6.55 -4.43 -5.08
C THR A 150 5.99 -3.03 -5.20
N VAL A 151 5.30 -2.75 -6.31
CA VAL A 151 4.60 -1.48 -6.55
C VAL A 151 3.18 -1.78 -7.01
N ALA A 152 2.20 -1.24 -6.29
CA ALA A 152 0.79 -1.31 -6.66
C ALA A 152 0.24 0.09 -6.91
N ILE A 153 -0.38 0.30 -8.08
CA ILE A 153 -1.00 1.57 -8.47
C ILE A 153 -2.49 1.36 -8.69
N VAL A 154 -3.28 2.17 -8.02
CA VAL A 154 -4.74 2.23 -8.20
C VAL A 154 -5.12 3.63 -8.64
N ARG A 155 -5.82 3.77 -9.78
CA ARG A 155 -6.38 5.02 -10.26
C ARG A 155 -7.89 4.90 -10.39
N LEU A 156 -8.62 5.86 -9.84
CA LEU A 156 -10.07 5.91 -10.03
C LEU A 156 -10.38 6.58 -11.38
N GLU A 157 -11.00 5.84 -12.27
CA GLU A 157 -11.35 6.31 -13.61
C GLU A 157 -12.88 6.23 -13.83
N ARG A 158 -13.41 7.08 -14.69
CA ARG A 158 -14.80 6.90 -15.13
C ARG A 158 -14.89 5.70 -16.06
N GLN A 159 -15.92 4.88 -15.86
CA GLN A 159 -16.23 3.84 -16.83
C GLN A 159 -16.48 4.50 -18.19
N LYS A 160 -15.76 4.05 -19.21
CA LYS A 160 -16.05 4.46 -20.59
C LYS A 160 -17.34 3.75 -21.01
N SER A 161 -18.35 4.52 -21.36
CA SER A 161 -19.60 4.03 -21.97
C SER A 161 -19.32 3.43 -23.33
#